data_71f594fe4a249b73ed8e358c90f2579b
#
_entry.id   71f594fe4a249b73ed8e358c90f2579b
#
_cell.length_a   1.000
_cell.length_b   1.000
_cell.length_c   1.000
_cell.angle_alpha   90.00
_cell.angle_beta   90.00
_cell.angle_gamma   90.00
#
_symmetry.space_group_name_H-M   'P 1'
#
loop_
_entity.id
_entity.type
_entity.pdbx_description
1 polymer ?
#
loop_
_entity_poly.entity_id
_entity_poly.type
_entity_poly.pdbx_seq_one_letter_code
_entity_poly.pdbx_strand_id
1 'polypeptide(L)'
;WDLVNMFWHYYQNPHQGEVYNAGGGRHSNCSMAEAIEMCEKITGKPMNYEYSETNRIGDHIWWISDVSKFKKHYPDWTWKYDINDILTQIYENTIKRQE
;
A
#
# COMPACT_ATOMS: atom_id res chain seq x y z
N TRP A 1 8.99 2.18 -2.69
CA TRP A 1 9.90 3.28 -2.33
C TRP A 1 9.75 3.70 -0.87
N ASP A 2 8.52 3.85 -0.39
CA ASP A 2 8.28 4.30 0.99
C ASP A 2 8.80 3.32 2.03
N LEU A 3 8.66 2.01 1.80
CA LEU A 3 9.19 0.98 2.69
C LEU A 3 10.73 1.01 2.70
N VAL A 4 11.34 1.12 1.54
CA VAL A 4 12.81 1.22 1.43
C VAL A 4 13.30 2.46 2.16
N ASN A 5 12.57 3.57 2.05
CA ASN A 5 12.90 4.81 2.75
C ASN A 5 12.76 4.66 4.27
N MET A 6 11.81 3.83 4.75
CA MET A 6 11.73 3.48 6.18
C MET A 6 13.01 2.79 6.63
N PHE A 7 13.52 1.82 5.85
CA PHE A 7 14.78 1.15 6.15
C PHE A 7 15.94 2.12 6.20
N TRP A 8 15.99 3.08 5.29
CA TRP A 8 17.03 4.11 5.26
C TRP A 8 17.04 4.98 6.52
N HIS A 9 15.85 5.42 6.94
CA HIS A 9 15.73 6.21 8.18
C HIS A 9 16.17 5.41 9.40
N TYR A 10 15.79 4.12 9.47
CA TYR A 10 16.23 3.23 10.54
C TYR A 10 17.74 3.07 10.54
N TYR A 11 18.33 2.88 9.37
CA TYR A 11 19.78 2.71 9.22
C TYR A 11 20.54 3.93 9.74
N GLN A 12 20.03 5.13 9.47
CA GLN A 12 20.67 6.38 9.90
C GLN A 12 20.61 6.59 11.41
N ASN A 13 19.56 6.11 12.07
CA ASN A 13 19.36 6.29 13.51
C ASN A 13 18.66 5.07 14.11
N PRO A 14 19.36 3.92 14.24
CA PRO A 14 18.69 2.69 14.67
C PRO A 14 18.26 2.70 16.13
N HIS A 15 17.11 2.08 16.39
CA HIS A 15 16.59 1.80 17.73
C HIS A 15 16.55 0.29 17.91
N GLN A 16 17.53 -0.27 18.60
CA GLN A 16 17.69 -1.71 18.73
C GLN A 16 16.53 -2.36 19.49
N GLY A 17 16.11 -3.52 19.00
CA GLY A 17 15.09 -4.33 19.69
C GLY A 17 13.66 -3.83 19.51
N GLU A 18 13.42 -2.86 18.64
CA GLU A 18 12.09 -2.30 18.40
C GLU A 18 11.39 -2.99 17.23
N VAL A 19 10.07 -3.10 17.35
CA VAL A 19 9.21 -3.63 16.30
C VAL A 19 8.31 -2.51 15.79
N TYR A 20 8.22 -2.37 14.48
CA TYR A 20 7.41 -1.33 13.85
C TYR A 20 6.43 -1.94 12.86
N ASN A 21 5.20 -1.42 12.85
CA ASN A 21 4.26 -1.70 11.78
C ASN A 21 4.56 -0.77 10.62
N ALA A 22 4.54 -1.32 9.41
CA ALA A 22 4.78 -0.57 8.18
C ALA A 22 3.61 -0.75 7.22
N GLY A 23 3.23 0.35 6.56
CA GLY A 23 2.14 0.32 5.61
C GLY A 23 1.65 1.71 5.26
N GLY A 24 0.58 1.78 4.50
CA GLY A 24 0.02 3.03 4.03
C GLY A 24 -0.86 3.78 5.03
N GLY A 25 -1.25 3.12 6.14
CA GLY A 25 -2.13 3.72 7.13
C GLY A 25 -3.42 4.23 6.50
N ARG A 26 -3.97 5.29 7.07
CA ARG A 26 -5.16 5.94 6.50
C ARG A 26 -4.84 6.79 5.27
N HIS A 27 -3.56 7.11 5.07
CA HIS A 27 -3.12 7.84 3.89
C HIS A 27 -3.37 7.08 2.60
N SER A 28 -3.19 5.75 2.63
CA SER A 28 -3.27 4.91 1.43
C SER A 28 -3.94 3.59 1.77
N ASN A 29 -5.27 3.59 1.78
CA ASN A 29 -6.05 2.37 1.98
C ASN A 29 -7.23 2.35 1.01
N CYS A 30 -7.71 1.16 0.70
CA CYS A 30 -8.89 1.01 -0.15
C CYS A 30 -9.53 -0.35 0.07
N SER A 31 -10.83 -0.43 -0.22
CA SER A 31 -11.53 -1.71 -0.33
C SER A 31 -11.21 -2.34 -1.68
N MET A 32 -11.57 -3.62 -1.85
CA MET A 32 -11.40 -4.30 -3.14
C MET A 32 -12.20 -3.61 -4.24
N ALA A 33 -13.44 -3.18 -3.95
CA ALA A 33 -14.26 -2.47 -4.91
C ALA A 33 -13.65 -1.13 -5.31
N GLU A 34 -13.10 -0.39 -4.35
CA GLU A 34 -12.41 0.86 -4.64
C GLU A 34 -11.16 0.64 -5.49
N ALA A 35 -10.40 -0.42 -5.20
CA ALA A 35 -9.21 -0.78 -5.98
C ALA A 35 -9.57 -1.13 -7.42
N ILE A 36 -10.65 -1.89 -7.62
CA ILE A 36 -11.13 -2.25 -8.97
C ILE A 36 -11.53 -0.99 -9.73
N GLU A 37 -12.25 -0.06 -9.09
CA GLU A 37 -12.65 1.19 -9.71
C GLU A 37 -11.44 2.04 -10.13
N MET A 38 -10.43 2.12 -9.27
CA MET A 38 -9.19 2.83 -9.58
C MET A 38 -8.47 2.20 -10.78
N CYS A 39 -8.40 0.86 -10.82
CA CYS A 39 -7.78 0.14 -11.93
C CYS A 39 -8.52 0.38 -13.25
N GLU A 40 -9.84 0.39 -13.23
CA GLU A 40 -10.65 0.68 -14.42
C GLU A 40 -10.37 2.08 -14.95
N LYS A 41 -10.25 3.07 -14.07
CA LYS A 41 -9.91 4.45 -14.46
C LYS A 41 -8.52 4.56 -15.05
N ILE A 42 -7.55 3.88 -14.48
CA ILE A 42 -6.15 3.92 -14.92
C ILE A 42 -5.99 3.23 -16.27
N THR A 43 -6.61 2.04 -16.42
CA THR A 43 -6.46 1.24 -17.64
C THR A 43 -7.42 1.66 -18.75
N GLY A 44 -8.54 2.29 -18.40
CA GLY A 44 -9.61 2.63 -19.34
C GLY A 44 -10.41 1.43 -19.81
N LYS A 45 -10.32 0.29 -19.12
CA LYS A 45 -10.99 -0.95 -19.47
C LYS A 45 -11.83 -1.45 -18.29
N PRO A 46 -13.06 -1.95 -18.53
CA PRO A 46 -13.87 -2.53 -17.47
C PRO A 46 -13.26 -3.85 -17.01
N MET A 47 -13.40 -4.13 -15.71
CA MET A 47 -12.94 -5.37 -15.13
C MET A 47 -14.11 -6.33 -14.97
N ASN A 48 -13.91 -7.58 -15.41
CA ASN A 48 -14.91 -8.63 -15.23
C ASN A 48 -14.60 -9.37 -13.92
N TYR A 49 -15.52 -9.25 -12.96
CA TYR A 49 -15.33 -9.87 -11.65
C TYR A 49 -16.66 -10.35 -11.10
N GLU A 50 -16.57 -11.26 -10.13
CA GLU A 50 -17.74 -11.84 -9.47
C GLU A 50 -17.61 -11.64 -7.95
N TYR A 51 -18.70 -11.25 -7.32
CA TYR A 51 -18.76 -11.08 -5.87
C TYR A 51 -19.05 -12.40 -5.19
N SER A 52 -18.26 -12.75 -4.17
CA SER A 52 -18.49 -13.93 -3.34
C SER A 52 -18.64 -13.51 -1.88
N GLU A 53 -19.70 -14.00 -1.25
CA GLU A 53 -19.94 -13.74 0.18
C GLU A 53 -19.11 -14.65 1.08
N THR A 54 -18.46 -15.69 0.50
CA THR A 54 -17.66 -16.64 1.25
C THR A 54 -16.22 -16.15 1.35
N ASN A 55 -15.77 -15.88 2.56
CA ASN A 55 -14.39 -15.47 2.85
C ASN A 55 -13.56 -16.67 3.29
N ARG A 56 -12.24 -16.57 3.07
CA ARG A 56 -11.33 -17.57 3.62
C ARG A 56 -11.30 -17.43 5.14
N ILE A 57 -11.06 -18.55 5.83
CA ILE A 57 -10.92 -18.54 7.29
C ILE A 57 -9.70 -17.70 7.65
N GLY A 58 -9.89 -16.72 8.54
CA GLY A 58 -8.82 -15.84 8.99
C GLY A 58 -8.61 -14.58 8.15
N ASP A 59 -9.39 -14.39 7.09
CA ASP A 59 -9.30 -13.15 6.31
C ASP A 59 -9.77 -11.96 7.13
N HIS A 60 -9.09 -10.83 6.95
CA HIS A 60 -9.48 -9.57 7.58
C HIS A 60 -10.70 -8.98 6.88
N ILE A 61 -11.70 -8.55 7.68
CA ILE A 61 -12.84 -7.79 7.14
C ILE A 61 -12.39 -6.38 6.79
N TRP A 62 -11.51 -5.83 7.63
CA TRP A 62 -10.99 -4.49 7.48
C TRP A 62 -9.59 -4.41 8.09
N TRP A 63 -8.68 -3.74 7.39
CA TRP A 63 -7.32 -3.56 7.88
C TRP A 63 -6.77 -2.20 7.47
N ILE A 64 -6.34 -1.42 8.45
CA ILE A 64 -5.56 -0.20 8.23
C ILE A 64 -4.35 -0.29 9.15
N SER A 65 -3.15 -0.20 8.57
CA SER A 65 -1.92 -0.26 9.35
C SER A 65 -1.76 0.99 10.22
N ASP A 66 -1.25 0.81 11.42
CA ASP A 66 -0.93 1.91 12.32
C ASP A 66 0.59 2.10 12.36
N VAL A 67 1.07 3.18 11.76
CA VAL A 67 2.49 3.49 11.68
C VAL A 67 2.89 4.58 12.68
N SER A 68 2.05 4.86 13.67
CA SER A 68 2.28 5.94 14.64
C SER A 68 3.61 5.80 15.37
N LYS A 69 3.97 4.57 15.77
CA LYS A 69 5.22 4.31 16.48
C LYS A 69 6.43 4.66 15.62
N PHE A 70 6.41 4.26 14.34
CA PHE A 70 7.51 4.58 13.42
C PHE A 70 7.63 6.09 13.20
N LYS A 71 6.51 6.76 12.96
CA LYS A 71 6.51 8.22 12.76
C LYS A 71 6.96 8.98 14.00
N LYS A 72 6.68 8.44 15.19
CA LYS A 72 7.14 9.04 16.45
C LYS A 72 8.66 8.96 16.59
N HIS A 73 9.26 7.82 16.21
CA HIS A 73 10.70 7.61 16.26
C HIS A 73 11.43 8.27 15.09
N TYR A 74 10.77 8.40 13.94
CA TYR A 74 11.36 8.96 12.71
C TYR A 74 10.41 10.00 12.11
N PRO A 75 10.29 11.18 12.75
CA PRO A 75 9.31 12.20 12.31
C PRO A 75 9.60 12.79 10.94
N ASP A 76 10.84 12.67 10.43
CA ASP A 76 11.20 13.14 9.10
C ASP A 76 10.72 12.22 7.98
N TRP A 77 10.33 10.98 8.32
CA TRP A 77 9.78 10.05 7.33
C TRP A 77 8.31 10.35 7.08
N THR A 78 7.90 10.29 5.82
CA THR A 78 6.50 10.37 5.43
C THR A 78 6.27 9.60 4.13
N TRP A 79 5.02 9.32 3.81
CA TRP A 79 4.68 8.68 2.55
C TRP A 79 4.89 9.63 1.40
N LYS A 80 5.52 9.13 0.32
CA LYS A 80 5.67 9.85 -0.93
C LYS A 80 4.61 9.42 -1.95
N TYR A 81 4.15 8.18 -1.86
CA TYR A 81 3.22 7.59 -2.82
C TYR A 81 1.94 7.15 -2.11
N ASP A 82 0.80 7.27 -2.81
CA ASP A 82 -0.47 6.74 -2.35
C ASP A 82 -0.87 5.52 -3.17
N ILE A 83 -2.06 4.96 -2.89
CA ILE A 83 -2.53 3.76 -3.59
C ILE A 83 -2.73 4.01 -5.09
N ASN A 84 -3.17 5.20 -5.48
CA ASN A 84 -3.35 5.54 -6.87
C ASN A 84 -2.00 5.57 -7.61
N ASP A 85 -0.96 6.13 -7.00
CA ASP A 85 0.40 6.13 -7.56
C ASP A 85 0.93 4.70 -7.71
N ILE A 86 0.70 3.85 -6.73
CA ILE A 86 1.14 2.45 -6.74
C ILE A 86 0.49 1.70 -7.90
N LEU A 87 -0.83 1.82 -8.05
CA LEU A 87 -1.58 1.15 -9.11
C LEU A 87 -1.15 1.64 -10.48
N THR A 88 -0.91 2.95 -10.63
CA THR A 88 -0.43 3.54 -11.88
C THR A 88 0.94 2.98 -12.26
N GLN A 89 1.86 2.88 -11.30
CA GLN A 89 3.19 2.33 -11.56
C GLN A 89 3.14 0.86 -11.97
N ILE A 90 2.28 0.09 -11.32
CA ILE A 90 2.09 -1.33 -11.65
C ILE A 90 1.58 -1.47 -13.10
N TYR A 91 0.60 -0.66 -13.47
CA TYR A 91 0.04 -0.67 -14.81
C TYR A 91 1.09 -0.32 -15.87
N GLU A 92 1.83 0.75 -15.66
CA GLU A 92 2.87 1.20 -16.59
C GLU A 92 3.95 0.15 -16.78
N ASN A 93 4.40 -0.47 -15.70
CA ASN A 93 5.42 -1.51 -15.76
C ASN A 93 4.92 -2.78 -16.42
N THR A 94 3.65 -3.13 -16.21
CA THR A 94 3.03 -4.30 -16.85
C THR A 94 2.95 -4.12 -18.36
N ILE A 95 2.56 -2.93 -18.82
CA ILE A 95 2.51 -2.62 -20.25
C ILE A 95 3.90 -2.72 -20.88
N LYS A 96 4.93 -2.18 -20.22
CA LYS A 96 6.30 -2.26 -20.71
C LYS A 96 6.78 -3.71 -20.88
N ARG A 97 6.36 -4.59 -19.98
CA ARG A 97 6.74 -6.01 -20.08
C ARG A 97 6.04 -6.75 -21.22
N GLN A 98 4.88 -6.24 -21.65
CA GLN A 98 4.13 -6.87 -22.75
C GLN A 98 4.60 -6.39 -24.13
N GLU A 99 5.34 -5.31 -24.16
CA GLU A 99 5.99 -4.83 -25.39
C GLU A 99 7.30 -5.59 -25.63
#